data_0fdfc750b424084a57cc98ae4266334c
#
_entry.id   0fdfc750b424084a57cc98ae4266334c
#
_cell.length_a   1.000
_cell.length_b   1.000
_cell.length_c   1.000
_cell.angle_alpha   90.00
_cell.angle_beta   90.00
_cell.angle_gamma   90.00
#
_symmetry.space_group_name_H-M   'P 1'
#
loop_
_entity.id
_entity.type
_entity.pdbx_description
1 polymer ?
#
loop_
_entity_poly.entity_id
_entity_poly.type
_entity_poly.pdbx_seq_one_letter_code
_entity_poly.pdbx_strand_id
1 'polypeptide(L)'
;DVDKIRKKAVDKGFLTAEAAKNLTDGEIIELLFRPSFSTADKITDLSGRGVGLDVVRTKIESLGGRVEVESELGKGSKFTIKLPLTLAIIQALLVMTGDEKYAIPLSSISRILNITEDDIKMVQKQEVILLGDDILPVVRLENVLNIKRDKPQKETTSVIVKKGEKQYALLVDSVIGQQEIVQKGLGKILSGTKYVTGATILGDGNVALIIDVSSIF
;
A
#
# COMPACT_ATOMS: atom_id res chain seq x y z
N ASP A 1 32.24 0.24 -2.78
CA ASP A 1 32.93 1.46 -3.22
C ASP A 1 31.91 2.60 -3.36
N VAL A 2 31.84 3.46 -2.34
CA VAL A 2 30.86 4.56 -2.25
C VAL A 2 31.12 5.62 -3.31
N ASP A 3 32.37 5.89 -3.63
CA ASP A 3 32.73 6.89 -4.65
C ASP A 3 32.28 6.45 -6.04
N LYS A 4 32.32 5.16 -6.33
CA LYS A 4 31.78 4.60 -7.58
C LYS A 4 30.25 4.77 -7.66
N ILE A 5 29.54 4.58 -6.54
CA ILE A 5 28.08 4.80 -6.46
C ILE A 5 27.79 6.28 -6.67
N ARG A 6 28.50 7.17 -5.96
CA ARG A 6 28.37 8.63 -6.05
C ARG A 6 28.53 9.12 -7.48
N LYS A 7 29.59 8.69 -8.17
CA LYS A 7 29.84 9.03 -9.57
C LYS A 7 28.71 8.55 -10.48
N LYS A 8 28.31 7.27 -10.36
CA LYS A 8 27.21 6.73 -11.17
C LYS A 8 25.86 7.41 -10.90
N ALA A 9 25.60 7.88 -9.68
CA ALA A 9 24.39 8.63 -9.36
C ALA A 9 24.32 9.97 -10.13
N VAL A 10 25.47 10.63 -10.30
CA VAL A 10 25.57 11.84 -11.11
C VAL A 10 25.48 11.52 -12.60
N ASP A 11 26.23 10.55 -13.09
CA ASP A 11 26.26 10.16 -14.51
C ASP A 11 24.88 9.71 -15.02
N LYS A 12 24.08 9.08 -14.16
CA LYS A 12 22.70 8.64 -14.48
C LYS A 12 21.61 9.69 -14.17
N GLY A 13 21.96 10.87 -13.67
CA GLY A 13 21.02 11.95 -13.39
C GLY A 13 20.17 11.77 -12.13
N PHE A 14 20.52 10.85 -11.22
CA PHE A 14 19.84 10.70 -9.94
C PHE A 14 20.17 11.82 -8.95
N LEU A 15 21.36 12.42 -9.10
CA LEU A 15 21.85 13.55 -8.30
C LEU A 15 22.57 14.55 -9.19
N THR A 16 22.55 15.82 -8.76
CA THR A 16 23.49 16.83 -9.28
C THR A 16 24.87 16.61 -8.67
N ALA A 17 25.95 17.09 -9.32
CA ALA A 17 27.31 16.99 -8.81
C ALA A 17 27.47 17.70 -7.44
N GLU A 18 26.73 18.78 -7.22
CA GLU A 18 26.72 19.54 -5.97
C GLU A 18 26.00 18.77 -4.85
N ALA A 19 24.81 18.22 -5.12
CA ALA A 19 24.08 17.38 -4.17
C ALA A 19 24.89 16.15 -3.77
N ALA A 20 25.55 15.51 -4.73
CA ALA A 20 26.36 14.33 -4.48
C ALA A 20 27.54 14.58 -3.51
N LYS A 21 28.10 15.78 -3.49
CA LYS A 21 29.19 16.15 -2.56
C LYS A 21 28.71 16.33 -1.12
N ASN A 22 27.47 16.77 -0.94
CA ASN A 22 26.90 17.09 0.37
C ASN A 22 26.27 15.89 1.08
N LEU A 23 26.04 14.78 0.37
CA LEU A 23 25.47 13.56 0.95
C LEU A 23 26.52 12.74 1.67
N THR A 24 26.14 12.17 2.81
CA THR A 24 26.94 11.20 3.56
C THR A 24 27.08 9.88 2.79
N ASP A 25 28.07 9.08 3.13
CA ASP A 25 28.26 7.75 2.52
C ASP A 25 27.06 6.83 2.70
N GLY A 26 26.38 6.90 3.85
CA GLY A 26 25.16 6.17 4.09
C GLY A 26 24.02 6.56 3.13
N GLU A 27 23.82 7.86 2.91
CA GLU A 27 22.82 8.36 1.96
C GLU A 27 23.14 7.99 0.51
N ILE A 28 24.41 7.93 0.17
CA ILE A 28 24.86 7.46 -1.16
C ILE A 28 24.59 5.96 -1.32
N ILE A 29 24.86 5.15 -0.29
CA ILE A 29 24.58 3.71 -0.31
C ILE A 29 23.06 3.45 -0.44
N GLU A 30 22.20 4.27 0.15
CA GLU A 30 20.75 4.18 0.04
C GLU A 30 20.24 4.26 -1.41
N LEU A 31 20.99 4.90 -2.32
CA LEU A 31 20.64 4.97 -3.74
C LEU A 31 20.63 3.59 -4.43
N LEU A 32 21.34 2.60 -3.87
CA LEU A 32 21.33 1.22 -4.40
C LEU A 32 19.94 0.58 -4.38
N PHE A 33 19.04 1.10 -3.55
CA PHE A 33 17.68 0.62 -3.44
C PHE A 33 16.66 1.43 -4.26
N ARG A 34 17.11 2.44 -5.01
CA ARG A 34 16.20 3.18 -5.90
C ARG A 34 15.91 2.37 -7.16
N PRO A 35 14.64 2.39 -7.63
CA PRO A 35 14.27 1.76 -8.89
C PRO A 35 15.18 2.21 -10.04
N SER A 36 15.59 1.28 -10.88
CA SER A 36 16.47 1.53 -12.04
C SER A 36 17.90 1.97 -11.70
N PHE A 37 18.28 2.06 -10.42
CA PHE A 37 19.65 2.31 -10.04
C PHE A 37 20.44 0.99 -10.01
N SER A 38 21.46 0.85 -10.84
CA SER A 38 22.38 -0.28 -10.86
C SER A 38 23.81 0.20 -11.05
N THR A 39 24.74 -0.39 -10.32
CA THR A 39 26.18 -0.15 -10.48
C THR A 39 26.81 -1.06 -11.54
N ALA A 40 26.08 -2.04 -12.07
CA ALA A 40 26.56 -2.90 -13.14
C ALA A 40 26.62 -2.15 -14.47
N ASP A 41 27.70 -2.37 -15.24
CA ASP A 41 27.91 -1.77 -16.56
C ASP A 41 27.27 -2.61 -17.68
N LYS A 42 26.93 -3.87 -17.40
CA LYS A 42 26.22 -4.78 -18.31
C LYS A 42 25.14 -5.52 -17.52
N ILE A 43 23.97 -5.66 -18.12
CA ILE A 43 22.94 -6.59 -17.66
C ILE A 43 23.52 -7.98 -17.88
N THR A 44 24.01 -8.63 -16.81
CA THR A 44 24.48 -10.01 -16.90
C THR A 44 23.29 -10.95 -16.94
N ASP A 45 23.31 -11.90 -17.87
CA ASP A 45 22.25 -12.91 -18.10
C ASP A 45 21.89 -13.78 -16.87
N LEU A 46 22.69 -13.71 -15.79
CA LEU A 46 22.39 -14.46 -14.55
C LEU A 46 21.21 -13.91 -13.75
N SER A 47 20.80 -12.67 -14.00
CA SER A 47 19.58 -12.09 -13.40
C SER A 47 18.62 -11.59 -14.48
N GLY A 48 18.33 -12.41 -15.50
CA GLY A 48 17.52 -12.14 -16.68
C GLY A 48 16.14 -11.51 -16.50
N ARG A 49 15.88 -10.86 -15.36
CA ARG A 49 14.65 -10.12 -15.04
C ARG A 49 14.90 -8.69 -14.55
N GLY A 50 16.13 -8.15 -14.60
CA GLY A 50 16.42 -6.79 -14.13
C GLY A 50 16.12 -6.58 -12.63
N VAL A 51 16.28 -7.62 -11.83
CA VAL A 51 15.94 -7.62 -10.40
C VAL A 51 17.10 -6.99 -9.63
N GLY A 52 16.94 -5.75 -9.19
CA GLY A 52 17.92 -5.02 -8.38
C GLY A 52 17.61 -5.13 -6.87
N LEU A 53 18.37 -4.41 -6.08
CA LEU A 53 18.15 -4.30 -4.63
C LEU A 53 16.83 -3.61 -4.27
N ASP A 54 16.24 -2.82 -5.17
CA ASP A 54 14.93 -2.22 -5.08
C ASP A 54 13.82 -3.26 -4.86
N VAL A 55 13.86 -4.38 -5.60
CA VAL A 55 12.91 -5.48 -5.44
C VAL A 55 13.10 -6.18 -4.08
N VAL A 56 14.36 -6.33 -3.63
CA VAL A 56 14.65 -6.89 -2.30
C VAL A 56 14.06 -6.00 -1.21
N ARG A 57 14.29 -4.68 -1.27
CA ARG A 57 13.71 -3.71 -0.32
C ARG A 57 12.19 -3.79 -0.32
N THR A 58 11.56 -3.67 -1.48
CA THR A 58 10.10 -3.73 -1.62
C THR A 58 9.54 -5.02 -1.00
N LYS A 59 10.22 -6.15 -1.21
CA LYS A 59 9.77 -7.43 -0.64
C LYS A 59 9.90 -7.47 0.87
N ILE A 60 11.01 -6.98 1.43
CA ILE A 60 11.23 -6.92 2.88
C ILE A 60 10.23 -5.95 3.54
N GLU A 61 10.02 -4.78 2.95
CA GLU A 61 9.05 -3.79 3.43
C GLU A 61 7.61 -4.33 3.37
N SER A 62 7.25 -5.09 2.33
CA SER A 62 5.93 -5.76 2.26
C SER A 62 5.70 -6.79 3.37
N LEU A 63 6.76 -7.25 4.03
CA LEU A 63 6.71 -8.11 5.21
C LEU A 63 6.80 -7.33 6.53
N GLY A 64 6.70 -6.00 6.47
CA GLY A 64 6.83 -5.12 7.63
C GLY A 64 8.26 -4.99 8.16
N GLY A 65 9.24 -5.43 7.36
CA GLY A 65 10.66 -5.38 7.71
C GLY A 65 11.38 -4.18 7.12
N ARG A 66 12.69 -4.12 7.36
CA ARG A 66 13.60 -3.14 6.76
C ARG A 66 14.94 -3.77 6.43
N VAL A 67 15.62 -3.22 5.41
CA VAL A 67 16.97 -3.61 5.03
C VAL A 67 17.91 -2.42 5.21
N GLU A 68 19.05 -2.67 5.81
CA GLU A 68 20.12 -1.69 6.04
C GLU A 68 21.42 -2.20 5.40
N VAL A 69 22.25 -1.30 4.91
CA VAL A 69 23.54 -1.64 4.29
C VAL A 69 24.63 -0.78 4.89
N GLU A 70 25.69 -1.44 5.31
CA GLU A 70 26.95 -0.83 5.74
C GLU A 70 28.06 -1.36 4.82
N SER A 71 28.97 -0.50 4.37
CA SER A 71 30.07 -0.93 3.51
C SER A 71 31.34 -0.15 3.80
N GLU A 72 32.46 -0.85 3.86
CA GLU A 72 33.80 -0.27 4.02
C GLU A 72 34.72 -0.80 2.93
N LEU A 73 35.33 0.11 2.19
CA LEU A 73 36.21 -0.24 1.06
C LEU A 73 37.38 -1.09 1.53
N GLY A 74 37.59 -2.22 0.87
CA GLY A 74 38.65 -3.19 1.21
C GLY A 74 38.29 -4.15 2.36
N LYS A 75 37.20 -3.94 3.10
CA LYS A 75 36.73 -4.83 4.16
C LYS A 75 35.45 -5.61 3.78
N GLY A 76 34.61 -5.02 2.93
CA GLY A 76 33.41 -5.69 2.45
C GLY A 76 32.13 -4.92 2.72
N SER A 77 30.99 -5.59 2.54
CA SER A 77 29.66 -5.03 2.73
C SER A 77 28.82 -5.93 3.64
N LYS A 78 28.06 -5.32 4.55
CA LYS A 78 27.15 -5.99 5.48
C LYS A 78 25.71 -5.57 5.16
N PHE A 79 24.87 -6.55 4.83
CA PHE A 79 23.44 -6.37 4.66
C PHE A 79 22.73 -6.86 5.91
N THR A 80 21.96 -5.99 6.55
CA THR A 80 21.16 -6.32 7.74
C THR A 80 19.69 -6.29 7.38
N ILE A 81 19.03 -7.44 7.43
CA ILE A 81 17.58 -7.57 7.22
C ILE A 81 16.93 -7.72 8.58
N LYS A 82 16.05 -6.77 8.93
CA LYS A 82 15.27 -6.79 10.17
C LYS A 82 13.82 -7.11 9.80
N LEU A 83 13.32 -8.24 10.28
CA LEU A 83 11.92 -8.66 10.10
C LEU A 83 11.24 -8.68 11.46
N PRO A 84 9.97 -8.24 11.55
CA PRO A 84 9.20 -8.41 12.79
C PRO A 84 9.00 -9.90 13.08
N LEU A 85 9.20 -10.29 14.33
CA LEU A 85 8.94 -11.66 14.78
C LEU A 85 7.45 -11.96 14.94
N THR A 86 6.63 -10.91 15.02
CA THR A 86 5.18 -11.01 15.16
C THR A 86 4.51 -10.94 13.78
N LEU A 87 3.45 -11.71 13.60
CA LEU A 87 2.49 -11.49 12.52
C LEU A 87 2.07 -10.01 12.56
N ALA A 88 1.95 -9.38 11.41
CA ALA A 88 1.54 -7.98 11.34
C ALA A 88 0.14 -7.84 11.96
N ILE A 89 0.08 -7.35 13.19
CA ILE A 89 -1.17 -6.97 13.84
C ILE A 89 -1.48 -5.56 13.37
N ILE A 90 -2.62 -5.38 12.76
CA ILE A 90 -3.10 -4.07 12.30
C ILE A 90 -4.46 -3.78 12.93
N GLN A 91 -4.72 -2.51 13.20
CA GLN A 91 -6.06 -2.07 13.55
C GLN A 91 -6.87 -1.85 12.28
N ALA A 92 -8.05 -2.42 12.22
CA ALA A 92 -8.93 -2.33 11.08
C ALA A 92 -10.38 -2.05 11.48
N LEU A 93 -11.09 -1.39 10.59
CA LEU A 93 -12.54 -1.26 10.63
C LEU A 93 -13.14 -2.46 9.89
N LEU A 94 -13.94 -3.25 10.58
CA LEU A 94 -14.71 -4.32 9.96
C LEU A 94 -16.02 -3.75 9.39
N VAL A 95 -16.27 -4.05 8.13
CA VAL A 95 -17.46 -3.60 7.39
C VAL A 95 -18.14 -4.78 6.72
N MET A 96 -19.42 -4.63 6.44
CA MET A 96 -20.19 -5.54 5.59
C MET A 96 -20.35 -4.94 4.20
N THR A 97 -20.25 -5.79 3.18
CA THR A 97 -20.64 -5.47 1.81
C THR A 97 -21.18 -6.76 1.17
N GLY A 98 -22.46 -6.77 0.82
CA GLY A 98 -23.18 -8.01 0.56
C GLY A 98 -23.25 -8.87 1.82
N ASP A 99 -23.03 -10.15 1.67
CA ASP A 99 -23.02 -11.11 2.78
C ASP A 99 -21.63 -11.36 3.38
N GLU A 100 -20.62 -10.58 2.93
CA GLU A 100 -19.23 -10.81 3.27
C GLU A 100 -18.66 -9.70 4.16
N LYS A 101 -17.71 -10.09 5.03
CA LYS A 101 -16.97 -9.19 5.91
C LYS A 101 -15.65 -8.76 5.27
N TYR A 102 -15.38 -7.46 5.32
CA TYR A 102 -14.13 -6.86 4.86
C TYR A 102 -13.48 -6.06 5.97
N ALA A 103 -12.16 -5.95 5.92
CA ALA A 103 -11.37 -5.17 6.87
C ALA A 103 -10.70 -4.01 6.13
N ILE A 104 -10.91 -2.78 6.59
CA ILE A 104 -10.27 -1.58 6.07
C ILE A 104 -9.25 -1.11 7.11
N PRO A 105 -7.94 -1.02 6.78
CA PRO A 105 -6.94 -0.54 7.74
C PRO A 105 -7.28 0.86 8.27
N LEU A 106 -7.29 1.04 9.60
CA LEU A 106 -7.62 2.34 10.21
C LEU A 106 -6.68 3.47 9.78
N SER A 107 -5.43 3.13 9.45
CA SER A 107 -4.44 4.09 8.93
C SER A 107 -4.88 4.76 7.62
N SER A 108 -5.78 4.13 6.86
CA SER A 108 -6.33 4.65 5.60
C SER A 108 -7.62 5.43 5.81
N ILE A 109 -8.23 5.41 7.01
CA ILE A 109 -9.53 6.01 7.30
C ILE A 109 -9.35 7.40 7.90
N SER A 110 -10.15 8.36 7.41
CA SER A 110 -10.24 9.72 7.98
C SER A 110 -11.41 9.84 8.93
N ARG A 111 -12.59 9.41 8.50
CA ARG A 111 -13.85 9.46 9.26
C ARG A 111 -14.89 8.50 8.70
N ILE A 112 -15.97 8.31 9.44
CA ILE A 112 -17.11 7.48 9.03
C ILE A 112 -18.36 8.38 9.08
N LEU A 113 -19.22 8.28 8.07
CA LEU A 113 -20.47 9.06 7.95
C LEU A 113 -21.59 8.12 7.56
N ASN A 114 -22.74 8.30 8.17
CA ASN A 114 -23.98 7.70 7.68
C ASN A 114 -24.57 8.65 6.64
N ILE A 115 -24.83 8.15 5.46
CA ILE A 115 -25.38 8.89 4.34
C ILE A 115 -26.58 8.15 3.76
N THR A 116 -27.40 8.91 3.07
CA THR A 116 -28.53 8.39 2.29
C THR A 116 -28.25 8.56 0.80
N GLU A 117 -29.03 7.91 -0.06
CA GLU A 117 -28.92 8.10 -1.51
C GLU A 117 -29.14 9.58 -1.93
N ASP A 118 -29.90 10.34 -1.13
CA ASP A 118 -30.16 11.78 -1.40
C ASP A 118 -28.91 12.65 -1.19
N ASP A 119 -27.95 12.19 -0.42
CA ASP A 119 -26.67 12.89 -0.18
C ASP A 119 -25.70 12.71 -1.36
N ILE A 120 -25.95 11.70 -2.21
CA ILE A 120 -25.11 11.40 -3.36
C ILE A 120 -25.57 12.23 -4.57
N LYS A 121 -24.67 13.01 -5.14
CA LYS A 121 -24.90 13.84 -6.31
C LYS A 121 -24.12 13.34 -7.51
N MET A 122 -24.65 13.62 -8.71
CA MET A 122 -23.94 13.32 -9.95
C MET A 122 -23.24 14.56 -10.48
N VAL A 123 -21.93 14.52 -10.60
CA VAL A 123 -21.11 15.58 -11.20
C VAL A 123 -20.28 14.95 -12.32
N GLN A 124 -20.44 15.43 -13.55
CA GLN A 124 -19.71 14.92 -14.72
C GLN A 124 -19.73 13.38 -14.88
N LYS A 125 -20.89 12.76 -14.61
CA LYS A 125 -21.10 11.30 -14.62
C LYS A 125 -20.37 10.53 -13.50
N GLN A 126 -19.92 11.19 -12.47
CA GLN A 126 -19.31 10.60 -11.30
C GLN A 126 -20.17 10.88 -10.07
N GLU A 127 -20.40 9.87 -9.25
CA GLU A 127 -21.04 10.02 -7.94
C GLU A 127 -20.11 10.78 -7.00
N VAL A 128 -20.64 11.76 -6.28
CA VAL A 128 -19.90 12.55 -5.29
C VAL A 128 -20.77 12.81 -4.06
N ILE A 129 -20.14 13.02 -2.92
CA ILE A 129 -20.78 13.60 -1.73
C ILE A 129 -20.13 14.93 -1.37
N LEU A 130 -20.92 15.82 -0.75
CA LEU A 130 -20.44 17.08 -0.19
C LEU A 130 -20.08 16.88 1.28
N LEU A 131 -18.90 17.30 1.67
CA LEU A 131 -18.42 17.24 3.04
C LEU A 131 -17.87 18.61 3.46
N GLY A 132 -18.74 19.44 4.02
CA GLY A 132 -18.45 20.86 4.17
C GLY A 132 -18.29 21.51 2.80
N ASP A 133 -17.12 22.10 2.55
CA ASP A 133 -16.77 22.72 1.25
C ASP A 133 -16.10 21.74 0.29
N ASP A 134 -15.79 20.51 0.72
CA ASP A 134 -15.10 19.51 -0.09
C ASP A 134 -16.08 18.64 -0.87
N ILE A 135 -15.75 18.38 -2.15
CA ILE A 135 -16.45 17.43 -3.00
C ILE A 135 -15.63 16.14 -3.03
N LEU A 136 -16.19 15.08 -2.45
CA LEU A 136 -15.53 13.79 -2.38
C LEU A 136 -16.09 12.82 -3.42
N PRO A 137 -15.26 12.26 -4.32
CA PRO A 137 -15.67 11.18 -5.21
C PRO A 137 -16.15 9.97 -4.41
N VAL A 138 -17.27 9.39 -4.85
CA VAL A 138 -17.85 8.19 -4.28
C VAL A 138 -17.39 6.96 -5.03
N VAL A 139 -17.05 5.92 -4.27
CA VAL A 139 -16.76 4.59 -4.79
C VAL A 139 -17.57 3.57 -3.99
N ARG A 140 -18.35 2.77 -4.67
CA ARG A 140 -19.12 1.67 -4.06
C ARG A 140 -18.24 0.43 -3.99
N LEU A 141 -17.97 -0.06 -2.77
CA LEU A 141 -17.11 -1.24 -2.57
C LEU A 141 -17.66 -2.47 -3.28
N GLU A 142 -18.97 -2.63 -3.34
CA GLU A 142 -19.64 -3.69 -4.09
C GLU A 142 -19.26 -3.71 -5.58
N ASN A 143 -19.16 -2.52 -6.21
CA ASN A 143 -18.78 -2.41 -7.62
C ASN A 143 -17.29 -2.75 -7.84
N VAL A 144 -16.44 -2.29 -6.91
CA VAL A 144 -14.99 -2.60 -6.94
C VAL A 144 -14.73 -4.10 -6.84
N LEU A 145 -15.47 -4.77 -5.95
CA LEU A 145 -15.34 -6.21 -5.70
C LEU A 145 -16.23 -7.07 -6.60
N ASN A 146 -17.01 -6.44 -7.49
CA ASN A 146 -17.94 -7.11 -8.39
C ASN A 146 -18.97 -8.00 -7.66
N ILE A 147 -19.47 -7.52 -6.53
CA ILE A 147 -20.47 -8.20 -5.71
C ILE A 147 -21.83 -7.98 -6.36
N LYS A 148 -22.53 -9.07 -6.69
CA LYS A 148 -23.90 -9.01 -7.21
C LYS A 148 -24.89 -8.87 -6.05
N ARG A 149 -25.86 -7.98 -6.20
CA ARG A 149 -26.95 -7.80 -5.24
C ARG A 149 -28.30 -8.09 -5.88
N ASP A 150 -29.16 -8.71 -5.09
CA ASP A 150 -30.54 -8.94 -5.50
C ASP A 150 -31.48 -7.78 -5.15
N LYS A 151 -31.07 -6.90 -4.22
CA LYS A 151 -31.89 -5.76 -3.75
C LYS A 151 -31.05 -4.50 -3.51
N PRO A 152 -31.59 -3.31 -3.87
CA PRO A 152 -30.96 -2.04 -3.51
C PRO A 152 -31.03 -1.80 -2.00
N GLN A 153 -29.99 -1.23 -1.42
CA GLN A 153 -29.92 -0.87 -0.01
C GLN A 153 -30.36 0.57 0.17
N LYS A 154 -31.19 0.84 1.22
CA LYS A 154 -31.69 2.18 1.50
C LYS A 154 -30.74 3.04 2.35
N GLU A 155 -30.00 2.40 3.24
CA GLU A 155 -29.04 3.05 4.11
C GLU A 155 -27.63 2.55 3.79
N THR A 156 -26.69 3.46 3.68
CA THR A 156 -25.32 3.17 3.30
C THR A 156 -24.37 3.93 4.20
N THR A 157 -23.33 3.29 4.68
CA THR A 157 -22.29 3.95 5.44
C THR A 157 -21.14 4.36 4.50
N SER A 158 -20.76 5.62 4.60
CA SER A 158 -19.59 6.15 3.90
C SER A 158 -18.37 6.14 4.81
N VAL A 159 -17.35 5.39 4.43
CA VAL A 159 -16.04 5.41 5.05
C VAL A 159 -15.13 6.35 4.23
N ILE A 160 -14.78 7.50 4.80
CA ILE A 160 -13.88 8.45 4.12
C ILE A 160 -12.47 7.94 4.26
N VAL A 161 -11.87 7.60 3.13
CA VAL A 161 -10.52 7.06 3.04
C VAL A 161 -9.57 8.03 2.36
N LYS A 162 -8.27 7.88 2.65
CA LYS A 162 -7.20 8.74 2.11
C LYS A 162 -6.28 7.96 1.17
N LYS A 163 -5.90 8.61 0.06
CA LYS A 163 -4.80 8.21 -0.81
C LYS A 163 -3.93 9.42 -1.10
N GLY A 164 -2.79 9.51 -0.42
CA GLY A 164 -1.98 10.74 -0.40
C GLY A 164 -2.78 11.90 0.17
N GLU A 165 -2.83 13.02 -0.54
CA GLU A 165 -3.57 14.23 -0.15
C GLU A 165 -5.07 14.17 -0.51
N LYS A 166 -5.51 13.16 -1.27
CA LYS A 166 -6.90 13.06 -1.73
C LYS A 166 -7.73 12.20 -0.81
N GLN A 167 -9.01 12.56 -0.68
CA GLN A 167 -10.01 11.80 0.05
C GLN A 167 -11.09 11.28 -0.88
N TYR A 168 -11.66 10.14 -0.52
CA TYR A 168 -12.71 9.44 -1.27
C TYR A 168 -13.74 8.89 -0.29
N ALA A 169 -14.98 8.84 -0.73
CA ALA A 169 -16.08 8.25 0.01
C ALA A 169 -16.26 6.79 -0.43
N LEU A 170 -15.79 5.85 0.36
CA LEU A 170 -15.98 4.41 0.11
C LEU A 170 -17.30 3.97 0.74
N LEU A 171 -18.27 3.56 -0.08
CA LEU A 171 -19.57 3.12 0.40
C LEU A 171 -19.56 1.64 0.73
N VAL A 172 -20.06 1.33 1.91
CA VAL A 172 -20.23 -0.02 2.46
C VAL A 172 -21.65 -0.16 3.03
N ASP A 173 -22.12 -1.38 3.25
CA ASP A 173 -23.46 -1.61 3.75
C ASP A 173 -23.63 -1.18 5.20
N SER A 174 -22.69 -1.63 6.03
CA SER A 174 -22.68 -1.27 7.44
C SER A 174 -21.29 -1.42 8.03
N VAL A 175 -21.09 -0.77 9.16
CA VAL A 175 -19.89 -0.92 9.99
C VAL A 175 -20.18 -1.90 11.12
N ILE A 176 -19.32 -2.90 11.29
CA ILE A 176 -19.40 -3.85 12.40
C ILE A 176 -18.69 -3.28 13.62
N GLY A 177 -17.49 -2.72 13.44
CA GLY A 177 -16.69 -2.13 14.49
C GLY A 177 -15.21 -2.15 14.21
N GLN A 178 -14.41 -1.63 15.14
CA GLN A 178 -12.97 -1.64 15.07
C GLN A 178 -12.42 -2.87 15.79
N GLN A 179 -11.41 -3.50 15.20
CA GLN A 179 -10.75 -4.67 15.76
C GLN A 179 -9.28 -4.73 15.40
N GLU A 180 -8.47 -5.26 16.29
CA GLU A 180 -7.11 -5.70 15.97
C GLU A 180 -7.18 -7.03 15.23
N ILE A 181 -6.54 -7.09 14.08
CA ILE A 181 -6.53 -8.28 13.23
C ILE A 181 -5.11 -8.69 12.88
N VAL A 182 -4.91 -9.97 12.67
CA VAL A 182 -3.66 -10.54 12.20
C VAL A 182 -3.72 -10.65 10.68
N GLN A 183 -2.91 -9.83 10.00
CA GLN A 183 -2.83 -9.91 8.54
C GLN A 183 -2.04 -11.14 8.11
N LYS A 184 -2.67 -11.96 7.25
CA LYS A 184 -2.06 -13.10 6.57
C LYS A 184 -2.04 -12.85 5.07
N GLY A 185 -0.92 -13.15 4.43
CA GLY A 185 -0.80 -13.06 2.96
C GLY A 185 -1.73 -14.07 2.27
N LEU A 186 -2.23 -13.70 1.09
CA LEU A 186 -3.19 -14.51 0.30
C LEU A 186 -2.59 -15.78 -0.34
N GLY A 187 -1.29 -16.02 -0.17
CA GLY A 187 -0.61 -17.14 -0.83
C GLY A 187 -0.54 -16.98 -2.36
N LYS A 188 0.08 -17.97 -3.03
CA LYS A 188 0.33 -17.90 -4.48
C LYS A 188 -0.93 -17.93 -5.33
N ILE A 189 -1.98 -18.60 -4.88
CA ILE A 189 -3.23 -18.80 -5.65
C ILE A 189 -4.01 -17.49 -5.78
N LEU A 190 -4.00 -16.66 -4.74
CA LEU A 190 -4.74 -15.39 -4.68
C LEU A 190 -3.85 -14.15 -4.83
N SER A 191 -2.55 -14.30 -5.11
CA SER A 191 -1.59 -13.21 -5.24
C SER A 191 -1.86 -12.23 -6.40
N GLY A 192 -2.79 -12.56 -7.30
CA GLY A 192 -3.25 -11.70 -8.40
C GLY A 192 -4.56 -10.96 -8.12
N THR A 193 -5.11 -11.08 -6.91
CA THR A 193 -6.36 -10.41 -6.55
C THR A 193 -6.13 -8.92 -6.43
N LYS A 194 -6.84 -8.13 -7.23
CA LYS A 194 -6.84 -6.67 -7.12
C LYS A 194 -7.59 -6.24 -5.85
N TYR A 195 -7.25 -5.09 -5.32
CA TYR A 195 -7.95 -4.41 -4.22
C TYR A 195 -7.87 -5.10 -2.85
N VAL A 196 -7.05 -6.16 -2.69
CA VAL A 196 -6.90 -6.90 -1.44
C VAL A 196 -5.43 -7.13 -1.12
N THR A 197 -4.99 -6.77 0.09
CA THR A 197 -3.60 -6.95 0.55
C THR A 197 -3.37 -8.24 1.31
N GLY A 198 -4.44 -8.85 1.82
CA GLY A 198 -4.36 -10.04 2.67
C GLY A 198 -5.72 -10.48 3.18
N ALA A 199 -5.71 -11.40 4.10
CA ALA A 199 -6.90 -11.87 4.80
C ALA A 199 -6.62 -12.00 6.31
N THR A 200 -7.68 -12.01 7.09
CA THR A 200 -7.64 -12.33 8.53
C THR A 200 -8.68 -13.36 8.88
N ILE A 201 -8.47 -14.06 9.99
CA ILE A 201 -9.48 -14.92 10.61
C ILE A 201 -9.99 -14.17 11.83
N LEU A 202 -11.30 -13.90 11.85
CA LEU A 202 -11.98 -13.22 12.94
C LEU A 202 -12.20 -14.15 14.13
N GLY A 203 -12.56 -13.59 15.30
CA GLY A 203 -12.81 -14.37 16.51
C GLY A 203 -13.99 -15.36 16.39
N ASP A 204 -14.90 -15.14 15.46
CA ASP A 204 -16.01 -16.04 15.12
C ASP A 204 -15.62 -17.15 14.13
N GLY A 205 -14.35 -17.22 13.72
CA GLY A 205 -13.83 -18.19 12.76
C GLY A 205 -14.04 -17.80 11.29
N ASN A 206 -14.76 -16.72 11.00
CA ASN A 206 -14.95 -16.25 9.63
C ASN A 206 -13.69 -15.59 9.09
N VAL A 207 -13.53 -15.65 7.76
CA VAL A 207 -12.45 -14.96 7.05
C VAL A 207 -12.94 -13.58 6.63
N ALA A 208 -12.11 -12.55 6.84
CA ALA A 208 -12.32 -11.23 6.26
C ALA A 208 -11.14 -10.86 5.35
N LEU A 209 -11.44 -10.36 4.15
CA LEU A 209 -10.42 -9.85 3.24
C LEU A 209 -10.03 -8.43 3.64
N ILE A 210 -8.72 -8.14 3.59
CA ILE A 210 -8.17 -6.84 3.95
C ILE A 210 -8.05 -6.00 2.68
N ILE A 211 -8.78 -4.89 2.66
CA ILE A 211 -8.88 -4.00 1.49
C ILE A 211 -7.60 -3.18 1.32
N ASP A 212 -7.10 -3.17 0.09
CA ASP A 212 -6.06 -2.24 -0.33
C ASP A 212 -6.68 -0.95 -0.85
N VAL A 213 -6.84 0.02 0.05
CA VAL A 213 -7.40 1.34 -0.29
C VAL A 213 -6.61 2.02 -1.42
N SER A 214 -5.28 1.82 -1.46
CA SER A 214 -4.44 2.48 -2.46
C SER A 214 -4.65 1.97 -3.89
N SER A 215 -5.11 0.74 -4.04
CA SER A 215 -5.37 0.11 -5.34
C SER A 215 -6.76 0.37 -5.91
N ILE A 216 -7.70 0.89 -5.09
CA ILE A 216 -9.09 1.16 -5.51
C ILE A 216 -9.20 2.42 -6.38
N PHE A 217 -8.32 3.41 -6.16
CA PHE A 217 -8.40 4.75 -6.76
C PHE A 217 -7.28 5.06 -7.73
#